data_133a6b5b39c9e0a0d7672c54c20d2971
#
_entry.id   133a6b5b39c9e0a0d7672c54c20d2971
#
_cell.length_a   1.000
_cell.length_b   1.000
_cell.length_c   1.000
_cell.angle_alpha   90.00
_cell.angle_beta   90.00
_cell.angle_gamma   90.00
#
_symmetry.space_group_name_H-M   'P 1'
#
loop_
_entity.id
_entity.type
_entity.pdbx_description
1 polymer ?
#
loop_
_entity_poly.entity_id
_entity_poly.type
_entity_poly.pdbx_seq_one_letter_code
_entity_poly.pdbx_strand_id
1 'polypeptide(L)'
;MDGTFKFPKHHTAMNHWQDRLRAAGIHLGISLAVAAIAAALVFFPWYPFPYGQVSGGRELFVILITVDVILGPLITLFIFNRAKPVAELRRDVTIVVLLQLAALSYGMWTVFVARPVHLVFEVERFRVVHAVDIPRELMNKGPPGIDALPLTGPTPLSLREFRDSDEEAQATLMALQGVALAARPDLWQPYEAGRARVLQAAKPAAQLKARFGAQAAEIDRVLKQAGRRADATAYLPMVGRKVFWTAFIDPVTAEVVAFMPLDSF
;
A
#
# COMPACT_ATOMS: atom_id res chain seq x y z
N MET A 1 68.62 23.52 -32.36
CA MET A 1 67.15 23.48 -32.60
C MET A 1 66.66 22.16 -32.05
N ASP A 2 66.19 22.16 -30.80
CA ASP A 2 65.82 20.95 -30.10
C ASP A 2 64.30 21.12 -29.80
N GLY A 3 63.51 20.51 -30.69
CA GLY A 3 62.04 20.58 -30.65
C GLY A 3 61.45 19.40 -29.93
N THR A 4 61.40 19.43 -28.60
CA THR A 4 60.68 18.40 -27.81
C THR A 4 59.17 18.60 -27.93
N PHE A 5 58.56 17.78 -28.79
CA PHE A 5 57.07 17.68 -28.89
C PHE A 5 56.54 17.01 -27.61
N LYS A 6 55.94 17.80 -26.70
CA LYS A 6 55.19 17.28 -25.53
C LYS A 6 53.83 16.79 -25.98
N PHE A 7 53.62 15.46 -26.00
CA PHE A 7 52.27 14.89 -26.15
C PHE A 7 51.41 15.27 -24.95
N PRO A 8 50.16 15.73 -25.15
CA PRO A 8 49.25 16.02 -24.05
C PRO A 8 48.90 14.72 -23.31
N LYS A 9 49.05 14.75 -21.99
CA LYS A 9 48.78 13.60 -21.12
C LYS A 9 47.29 13.22 -21.15
N HIS A 10 46.94 12.05 -21.67
CA HIS A 10 45.61 11.45 -21.70
C HIS A 10 45.00 11.12 -20.30
N HIS A 11 45.64 11.54 -19.20
CA HIS A 11 45.19 11.26 -17.83
C HIS A 11 43.99 12.09 -17.36
N THR A 12 43.62 13.16 -18.02
CA THR A 12 42.56 14.09 -17.57
C THR A 12 41.14 13.56 -17.84
N ALA A 13 40.93 12.82 -18.93
CA ALA A 13 39.56 12.34 -19.27
C ALA A 13 39.07 11.17 -18.37
N MET A 14 39.98 10.29 -17.99
CA MET A 14 39.65 9.14 -17.12
C MET A 14 39.25 9.57 -15.70
N ASN A 15 39.91 10.59 -15.15
CA ASN A 15 39.58 11.13 -13.81
C ASN A 15 38.17 11.76 -13.74
N HIS A 16 37.71 12.41 -14.83
CA HIS A 16 36.35 13.03 -14.86
C HIS A 16 35.23 12.00 -14.80
N TRP A 17 35.37 10.84 -15.45
CA TRP A 17 34.35 9.78 -15.39
C TRP A 17 34.32 9.10 -14.02
N GLN A 18 35.46 8.86 -13.41
CA GLN A 18 35.55 8.28 -12.06
C GLN A 18 34.86 9.18 -11.01
N ASP A 19 35.08 10.49 -11.10
CA ASP A 19 34.41 11.46 -10.21
C ASP A 19 32.89 11.47 -10.38
N ARG A 20 32.40 11.42 -11.62
CA ARG A 20 30.98 11.32 -11.93
C ARG A 20 30.36 10.04 -11.42
N LEU A 21 31.00 8.90 -11.68
CA LEU A 21 30.57 7.60 -11.19
C LEU A 21 30.53 7.55 -9.65
N ARG A 22 31.56 8.13 -9.01
CA ARG A 22 31.59 8.22 -7.53
C ARG A 22 30.46 9.07 -7.00
N ALA A 23 30.20 10.24 -7.59
CA ALA A 23 29.10 11.11 -7.19
C ALA A 23 27.75 10.43 -7.39
N ALA A 24 27.51 9.81 -8.56
CA ALA A 24 26.29 9.05 -8.84
C ALA A 24 26.12 7.84 -7.92
N GLY A 25 27.22 7.14 -7.58
CA GLY A 25 27.20 6.02 -6.63
C GLY A 25 26.85 6.44 -5.20
N ILE A 26 27.42 7.58 -4.74
CA ILE A 26 27.04 8.15 -3.42
C ILE A 26 25.55 8.54 -3.44
N HIS A 27 25.09 9.21 -4.50
CA HIS A 27 23.69 9.57 -4.65
C HIS A 27 22.76 8.34 -4.63
N LEU A 28 23.10 7.30 -5.39
CA LEU A 28 22.39 6.03 -5.40
C LEU A 28 22.31 5.41 -3.98
N GLY A 29 23.40 5.40 -3.25
CA GLY A 29 23.44 4.89 -1.87
C GLY A 29 22.49 5.67 -0.93
N ILE A 30 22.48 7.00 -1.04
CA ILE A 30 21.57 7.87 -0.28
C ILE A 30 20.11 7.59 -0.69
N SER A 31 19.82 7.55 -2.00
CA SER A 31 18.46 7.27 -2.50
C SER A 31 17.95 5.90 -2.05
N LEU A 32 18.80 4.86 -2.05
CA LEU A 32 18.45 3.54 -1.54
C LEU A 32 18.15 3.55 -0.04
N ALA A 33 18.92 4.30 0.76
CA ALA A 33 18.68 4.44 2.19
C ALA A 33 17.33 5.14 2.46
N VAL A 34 17.06 6.24 1.74
CA VAL A 34 15.77 6.96 1.81
C VAL A 34 14.61 6.05 1.37
N ALA A 35 14.79 5.31 0.28
CA ALA A 35 13.81 4.33 -0.20
C ALA A 35 13.50 3.24 0.83
N ALA A 36 14.51 2.72 1.52
CA ALA A 36 14.33 1.72 2.58
C ALA A 36 13.53 2.29 3.77
N ILE A 37 13.81 3.53 4.19
CA ILE A 37 13.06 4.21 5.25
C ILE A 37 11.60 4.44 4.80
N ALA A 38 11.38 4.91 3.57
CA ALA A 38 10.06 5.11 3.01
C ALA A 38 9.29 3.78 2.90
N ALA A 39 9.96 2.69 2.48
CA ALA A 39 9.37 1.35 2.44
C ALA A 39 8.92 0.88 3.83
N ALA A 40 9.77 1.06 4.84
CA ALA A 40 9.42 0.73 6.21
C ALA A 40 8.18 1.52 6.67
N LEU A 41 8.15 2.84 6.42
CA LEU A 41 7.03 3.70 6.77
C LEU A 41 5.74 3.32 6.03
N VAL A 42 5.83 2.89 4.78
CA VAL A 42 4.66 2.51 3.98
C VAL A 42 4.15 1.12 4.39
N PHE A 43 5.03 0.11 4.44
CA PHE A 43 4.58 -1.28 4.54
C PHE A 43 4.37 -1.78 5.98
N PHE A 44 4.91 -1.12 7.01
CA PHE A 44 4.59 -1.50 8.39
C PHE A 44 3.31 -0.84 8.90
N PRO A 45 3.16 0.50 8.97
CA PRO A 45 1.97 1.11 9.54
C PRO A 45 0.81 1.31 8.54
N TRP A 46 1.09 1.60 7.25
CA TRP A 46 0.04 2.00 6.31
C TRP A 46 -0.51 0.85 5.48
N TYR A 47 0.36 -0.04 5.00
CA TYR A 47 -0.01 -1.15 4.12
C TYR A 47 0.53 -2.50 4.63
N PRO A 48 0.23 -2.91 5.88
CA PRO A 48 0.66 -4.22 6.35
C PRO A 48 0.14 -5.33 5.45
N PHE A 49 0.77 -6.51 5.51
CA PHE A 49 0.27 -7.67 4.75
C PHE A 49 -1.16 -8.04 5.19
N PRO A 50 -2.08 -8.33 4.24
CA PRO A 50 -1.92 -8.42 2.78
C PRO A 50 -2.22 -7.11 2.03
N TYR A 51 -2.53 -6.03 2.71
CA TYR A 51 -3.14 -4.82 2.16
C TYR A 51 -2.27 -4.10 1.13
N GLY A 52 -0.94 -4.24 1.22
CA GLY A 52 -0.03 -3.74 0.18
C GLY A 52 -0.33 -4.30 -1.22
N GLN A 53 -0.78 -5.56 -1.30
CA GLN A 53 -1.13 -6.21 -2.55
C GLN A 53 -2.59 -5.96 -2.93
N VAL A 54 -3.51 -6.11 -1.99
CA VAL A 54 -4.97 -5.96 -2.21
C VAL A 54 -5.35 -4.54 -2.63
N SER A 55 -4.63 -3.54 -2.13
CA SER A 55 -4.93 -2.12 -2.34
C SER A 55 -4.09 -1.46 -3.44
N GLY A 56 -3.14 -2.17 -4.06
CA GLY A 56 -2.24 -1.61 -5.06
C GLY A 56 -1.16 -0.67 -4.48
N GLY A 57 -0.93 -0.71 -3.17
CA GLY A 57 0.08 0.12 -2.51
C GLY A 57 1.50 -0.24 -2.92
N ARG A 58 1.74 -1.51 -3.25
CA ARG A 58 3.04 -1.98 -3.74
C ARG A 58 3.40 -1.36 -5.08
N GLU A 59 2.46 -1.34 -6.01
CA GLU A 59 2.64 -0.78 -7.35
C GLU A 59 2.91 0.73 -7.28
N LEU A 60 2.13 1.46 -6.49
CA LEU A 60 2.33 2.90 -6.27
C LEU A 60 3.70 3.18 -5.68
N PHE A 61 4.13 2.41 -4.69
CA PHE A 61 5.43 2.55 -4.06
C PHE A 61 6.58 2.25 -5.02
N VAL A 62 6.48 1.18 -5.83
CA VAL A 62 7.50 0.84 -6.84
C VAL A 62 7.68 1.98 -7.84
N ILE A 63 6.59 2.58 -8.33
CA ILE A 63 6.67 3.73 -9.25
C ILE A 63 7.41 4.89 -8.57
N LEU A 64 7.03 5.23 -7.35
CA LEU A 64 7.65 6.31 -6.57
C LEU A 64 9.16 6.12 -6.43
N ILE A 65 9.58 4.94 -5.98
CA ILE A 65 11.00 4.64 -5.71
C ILE A 65 11.83 4.54 -7.00
N THR A 66 11.24 4.03 -8.09
CA THR A 66 11.93 3.93 -9.38
C THR A 66 12.39 5.31 -9.86
N VAL A 67 11.57 6.32 -9.71
CA VAL A 67 11.94 7.71 -10.09
C VAL A 67 13.13 8.19 -9.26
N ASP A 68 13.09 8.05 -7.93
CA ASP A 68 14.14 8.58 -7.05
C ASP A 68 15.45 7.80 -7.15
N VAL A 69 15.38 6.47 -7.20
CA VAL A 69 16.58 5.61 -7.19
C VAL A 69 17.25 5.53 -8.55
N ILE A 70 16.51 5.68 -9.65
CA ILE A 70 17.11 5.58 -11.01
C ILE A 70 17.40 6.97 -11.57
N LEU A 71 16.40 7.85 -11.65
CA LEU A 71 16.59 9.14 -12.33
C LEU A 71 17.54 10.07 -11.59
N GLY A 72 17.52 10.08 -10.25
CA GLY A 72 18.40 10.94 -9.46
C GLY A 72 19.89 10.69 -9.70
N PRO A 73 20.40 9.46 -9.50
CA PRO A 73 21.78 9.12 -9.79
C PRO A 73 22.15 9.32 -11.26
N LEU A 74 21.24 9.03 -12.21
CA LEU A 74 21.45 9.28 -13.63
C LEU A 74 21.66 10.78 -13.93
N ILE A 75 20.77 11.64 -13.44
CA ILE A 75 20.91 13.08 -13.58
C ILE A 75 22.22 13.56 -12.98
N THR A 76 22.59 13.07 -11.78
CA THR A 76 23.87 13.40 -11.16
C THR A 76 25.06 12.96 -12.01
N LEU A 77 25.01 11.77 -12.61
CA LEU A 77 26.06 11.28 -13.49
C LEU A 77 26.34 12.21 -14.67
N PHE A 78 25.26 12.80 -15.26
CA PHE A 78 25.40 13.70 -16.42
C PHE A 78 25.77 15.12 -16.01
N ILE A 79 25.20 15.66 -14.94
CA ILE A 79 25.36 17.07 -14.53
C ILE A 79 26.67 17.28 -13.74
N PHE A 80 27.12 16.29 -12.97
CA PHE A 80 28.28 16.42 -12.11
C PHE A 80 29.55 16.63 -12.90
N ASN A 81 30.22 17.77 -12.66
CA ASN A 81 31.52 18.11 -13.29
C ASN A 81 32.36 18.92 -12.31
N ARG A 82 33.46 18.36 -11.84
CA ARG A 82 34.42 19.02 -10.95
C ARG A 82 35.16 20.21 -11.57
N ALA A 83 35.18 20.32 -12.90
CA ALA A 83 35.74 21.48 -13.57
C ALA A 83 34.94 22.75 -13.44
N LYS A 84 33.64 22.64 -13.03
CA LYS A 84 32.78 23.79 -12.77
C LYS A 84 33.17 24.51 -11.48
N PRO A 85 32.91 25.81 -11.38
CA PRO A 85 33.02 26.56 -10.12
C PRO A 85 32.17 25.91 -9.03
N VAL A 86 32.67 25.87 -7.80
CA VAL A 86 31.99 25.20 -6.65
C VAL A 86 30.56 25.75 -6.44
N ALA A 87 30.35 27.05 -6.67
CA ALA A 87 29.02 27.69 -6.55
C ALA A 87 28.02 27.13 -7.57
N GLU A 88 28.45 26.92 -8.83
CA GLU A 88 27.62 26.35 -9.89
C GLU A 88 27.30 24.88 -9.60
N LEU A 89 28.31 24.09 -9.21
CA LEU A 89 28.13 22.69 -8.86
C LEU A 89 27.16 22.53 -7.68
N ARG A 90 27.27 23.35 -6.64
CA ARG A 90 26.34 23.36 -5.50
C ARG A 90 24.94 23.68 -5.93
N ARG A 91 24.76 24.70 -6.76
CA ARG A 91 23.43 25.07 -7.31
C ARG A 91 22.81 23.89 -8.07
N ASP A 92 23.56 23.27 -8.97
CA ASP A 92 23.07 22.17 -9.79
C ASP A 92 22.65 20.97 -8.93
N VAL A 93 23.48 20.58 -7.95
CA VAL A 93 23.15 19.49 -7.01
C VAL A 93 21.95 19.87 -6.14
N THR A 94 21.87 21.12 -5.65
CA THR A 94 20.73 21.58 -4.82
C THR A 94 19.42 21.49 -5.59
N ILE A 95 19.40 21.92 -6.87
CA ILE A 95 18.20 21.82 -7.71
C ILE A 95 17.75 20.37 -7.85
N VAL A 96 18.66 19.44 -8.13
CA VAL A 96 18.35 18.00 -8.24
C VAL A 96 17.76 17.47 -6.93
N VAL A 97 18.39 17.77 -5.80
CA VAL A 97 17.91 17.34 -4.46
C VAL A 97 16.52 17.90 -4.16
N LEU A 98 16.29 19.21 -4.43
CA LEU A 98 14.97 19.83 -4.19
C LEU A 98 13.87 19.20 -5.05
N LEU A 99 14.14 18.93 -6.33
CA LEU A 99 13.19 18.27 -7.22
C LEU A 99 12.86 16.85 -6.75
N GLN A 100 13.85 16.08 -6.30
CA GLN A 100 13.65 14.74 -5.76
C GLN A 100 12.86 14.76 -4.45
N LEU A 101 13.20 15.65 -3.51
CA LEU A 101 12.44 15.79 -2.28
C LEU A 101 10.97 16.19 -2.54
N ALA A 102 10.73 17.07 -3.52
CA ALA A 102 9.37 17.44 -3.92
C ALA A 102 8.62 16.23 -4.50
N ALA A 103 9.25 15.47 -5.41
CA ALA A 103 8.67 14.27 -6.01
C ALA A 103 8.39 13.18 -4.96
N LEU A 104 9.36 12.90 -4.08
CA LEU A 104 9.22 11.95 -2.99
C LEU A 104 8.08 12.36 -2.03
N SER A 105 8.03 13.63 -1.64
CA SER A 105 6.97 14.15 -0.75
C SER A 105 5.59 14.02 -1.38
N TYR A 106 5.45 14.35 -2.66
CA TYR A 106 4.20 14.18 -3.39
C TYR A 106 3.80 12.70 -3.51
N GLY A 107 4.75 11.83 -3.84
CA GLY A 107 4.50 10.39 -3.91
C GLY A 107 4.12 9.79 -2.57
N MET A 108 4.82 10.14 -1.49
CA MET A 108 4.47 9.71 -0.13
C MET A 108 3.10 10.22 0.31
N TRP A 109 2.75 11.46 -0.03
CA TRP A 109 1.40 11.99 0.17
C TRP A 109 0.35 11.17 -0.56
N THR A 110 0.58 10.83 -1.83
CA THR A 110 -0.35 10.03 -2.65
C THR A 110 -0.57 8.64 -2.03
N VAL A 111 0.50 7.98 -1.61
CA VAL A 111 0.45 6.69 -0.92
C VAL A 111 -0.30 6.81 0.42
N PHE A 112 -0.06 7.89 1.17
CA PHE A 112 -0.72 8.13 2.44
C PHE A 112 -2.23 8.34 2.30
N VAL A 113 -2.70 9.15 1.36
CA VAL A 113 -4.14 9.38 1.16
C VAL A 113 -4.85 8.18 0.56
N ALA A 114 -4.13 7.31 -0.15
CA ALA A 114 -4.67 6.08 -0.72
C ALA A 114 -4.55 4.87 0.24
N ARG A 115 -4.07 5.06 1.48
CA ARG A 115 -3.84 3.95 2.41
C ARG A 115 -5.14 3.26 2.82
N PRO A 116 -5.12 1.93 3.03
CA PRO A 116 -6.23 1.22 3.64
C PRO A 116 -6.35 1.61 5.11
N VAL A 117 -7.54 1.95 5.56
CA VAL A 117 -7.82 2.41 6.93
C VAL A 117 -8.69 1.44 7.71
N HIS A 118 -9.61 0.75 7.04
CA HIS A 118 -10.50 -0.20 7.69
C HIS A 118 -10.71 -1.47 6.85
N LEU A 119 -10.90 -2.58 7.54
CA LEU A 119 -11.45 -3.82 7.01
C LEU A 119 -12.87 -3.95 7.52
N VAL A 120 -13.86 -3.66 6.69
CA VAL A 120 -15.26 -3.58 7.09
C VAL A 120 -16.00 -4.82 6.62
N PHE A 121 -16.69 -5.49 7.55
CA PHE A 121 -17.66 -6.52 7.20
C PHE A 121 -18.95 -5.85 6.72
N GLU A 122 -19.31 -6.09 5.46
CA GLU A 122 -20.54 -5.61 4.81
C GLU A 122 -21.32 -6.79 4.24
N VAL A 123 -22.56 -6.96 4.63
CA VAL A 123 -23.50 -8.00 4.17
C VAL A 123 -22.94 -9.42 4.37
N GLU A 124 -22.19 -9.97 3.38
CA GLU A 124 -21.64 -11.33 3.38
C GLU A 124 -20.15 -11.38 2.98
N ARG A 125 -19.43 -10.26 3.13
CA ARG A 125 -18.03 -10.14 2.70
C ARG A 125 -17.31 -9.09 3.51
N PHE A 126 -15.99 -9.13 3.44
CA PHE A 126 -15.14 -8.02 3.84
C PHE A 126 -14.89 -7.05 2.68
N ARG A 127 -14.77 -5.79 3.02
CA ARG A 127 -14.27 -4.76 2.10
C ARG A 127 -13.15 -3.96 2.74
N VAL A 128 -12.07 -3.77 1.99
CA VAL A 128 -10.98 -2.86 2.38
C VAL A 128 -11.38 -1.45 2.01
N VAL A 129 -11.49 -0.58 3.02
CA VAL A 129 -11.81 0.84 2.87
C VAL A 129 -10.52 1.65 2.93
N HIS A 130 -10.34 2.57 1.97
CA HIS A 130 -9.19 3.45 1.90
C HIS A 130 -9.58 4.86 2.38
N ALA A 131 -8.59 5.60 2.87
CA ALA A 131 -8.85 6.94 3.40
C ALA A 131 -9.53 7.87 2.36
N VAL A 132 -9.18 7.72 1.09
CA VAL A 132 -9.76 8.49 -0.03
C VAL A 132 -11.20 8.10 -0.36
N ASP A 133 -11.66 6.92 0.03
CA ASP A 133 -13.00 6.41 -0.28
C ASP A 133 -14.07 6.97 0.68
N ILE A 134 -13.65 7.54 1.81
CA ILE A 134 -14.55 8.05 2.84
C ILE A 134 -15.02 9.46 2.47
N PRO A 135 -16.34 9.68 2.30
CA PRO A 135 -16.86 11.00 2.01
C PRO A 135 -16.55 12.01 3.13
N ARG A 136 -16.05 13.18 2.75
CA ARG A 136 -15.64 14.22 3.71
C ARG A 136 -16.77 14.65 4.63
N GLU A 137 -18.00 14.73 4.11
CA GLU A 137 -19.21 15.09 4.84
C GLU A 137 -19.66 14.04 5.86
N LEU A 138 -19.15 12.81 5.76
CA LEU A 138 -19.44 11.72 6.67
C LEU A 138 -18.34 11.42 7.69
N MET A 139 -17.15 12.01 7.54
CA MET A 139 -16.00 11.71 8.41
C MET A 139 -16.28 11.86 9.90
N ASN A 140 -17.08 12.85 10.28
CA ASN A 140 -17.42 13.13 11.67
C ASN A 140 -18.75 12.50 12.12
N LYS A 141 -19.34 11.61 11.29
CA LYS A 141 -20.62 10.94 11.60
C LYS A 141 -20.45 9.52 12.11
N GLY A 142 -19.21 9.07 12.27
CA GLY A 142 -18.92 7.76 12.86
C GLY A 142 -19.27 7.70 14.34
N PRO A 143 -19.42 6.48 14.90
CA PRO A 143 -19.70 6.31 16.31
C PRO A 143 -18.50 6.72 17.17
N PRO A 144 -18.73 7.15 18.42
CA PRO A 144 -17.66 7.48 19.36
C PRO A 144 -16.66 6.34 19.50
N GLY A 145 -15.36 6.68 19.51
CA GLY A 145 -14.27 5.71 19.67
C GLY A 145 -13.79 5.07 18.38
N ILE A 146 -14.41 5.33 17.23
CA ILE A 146 -13.93 4.90 15.91
C ILE A 146 -13.35 6.11 15.18
N ASP A 147 -12.03 6.11 14.98
CA ASP A 147 -11.34 7.10 14.14
C ASP A 147 -11.59 6.76 12.67
N ALA A 148 -12.12 7.72 11.91
CA ALA A 148 -12.39 7.52 10.48
C ALA A 148 -11.10 7.39 9.64
N LEU A 149 -9.99 7.98 10.08
CA LEU A 149 -8.72 8.01 9.34
C LEU A 149 -7.52 7.60 10.20
N PRO A 150 -7.53 6.41 10.81
CA PRO A 150 -6.43 5.98 11.67
C PRO A 150 -5.09 6.05 10.92
N LEU A 151 -4.02 6.43 11.63
CA LEU A 151 -2.67 6.51 11.07
C LEU A 151 -2.06 5.14 10.80
N THR A 152 -2.49 4.14 11.56
CA THR A 152 -2.08 2.75 11.42
C THR A 152 -3.31 1.89 11.18
N GLY A 153 -3.18 0.83 10.41
CA GLY A 153 -4.37 0.02 10.18
C GLY A 153 -4.12 -1.05 9.16
N PRO A 154 -5.15 -1.63 8.58
CA PRO A 154 -6.58 -1.37 8.74
C PRO A 154 -7.16 -1.91 10.05
N THR A 155 -8.09 -1.16 10.64
CA THR A 155 -8.85 -1.61 11.81
C THR A 155 -10.08 -2.40 11.36
N PRO A 156 -10.41 -3.53 12.01
CA PRO A 156 -11.61 -4.28 11.71
C PRO A 156 -12.86 -3.56 12.23
N LEU A 157 -13.87 -3.46 11.37
CA LEU A 157 -15.18 -2.89 11.68
C LEU A 157 -16.27 -3.77 11.07
N SER A 158 -17.53 -3.52 11.48
CA SER A 158 -18.71 -4.07 10.82
C SER A 158 -19.74 -2.96 10.55
N LEU A 159 -20.62 -3.19 9.57
CA LEU A 159 -21.76 -2.32 9.38
C LEU A 159 -22.86 -2.69 10.36
N ARG A 160 -23.51 -1.70 10.96
CA ARG A 160 -24.80 -1.90 11.65
C ARG A 160 -25.92 -2.11 10.64
N GLU A 161 -27.04 -2.58 11.09
CA GLU A 161 -28.27 -2.60 10.31
C GLU A 161 -28.81 -1.19 10.08
N PHE A 162 -29.54 -1.00 8.99
CA PHE A 162 -30.25 0.25 8.74
C PHE A 162 -31.31 0.47 9.81
N ARG A 163 -31.52 1.71 10.19
CA ARG A 163 -32.55 2.09 11.18
C ARG A 163 -33.94 1.99 10.60
N ASP A 164 -34.07 2.35 9.33
CA ASP A 164 -35.33 2.41 8.60
C ASP A 164 -35.07 2.29 7.08
N SER A 165 -36.17 2.23 6.33
CA SER A 165 -36.18 2.15 4.87
C SER A 165 -35.63 3.41 4.18
N ASP A 166 -35.74 4.56 4.82
CA ASP A 166 -35.24 5.82 4.25
C ASP A 166 -33.71 5.85 4.30
N GLU A 167 -33.12 5.37 5.38
CA GLU A 167 -31.64 5.21 5.49
C GLU A 167 -31.13 4.19 4.47
N GLU A 168 -31.83 3.08 4.28
CA GLU A 168 -31.49 2.07 3.26
C GLU A 168 -31.58 2.64 1.84
N ALA A 169 -32.63 3.41 1.55
CA ALA A 169 -32.78 4.06 0.25
C ALA A 169 -31.68 5.08 -0.02
N GLN A 170 -31.32 5.90 0.98
CA GLN A 170 -30.21 6.84 0.88
C GLN A 170 -28.88 6.12 0.68
N ALA A 171 -28.65 5.03 1.40
CA ALA A 171 -27.46 4.22 1.27
C ALA A 171 -27.34 3.62 -0.15
N THR A 172 -28.44 3.12 -0.69
CA THR A 172 -28.51 2.61 -2.05
C THR A 172 -28.25 3.71 -3.08
N LEU A 173 -28.81 4.89 -2.92
CA LEU A 173 -28.57 6.03 -3.81
C LEU A 173 -27.10 6.45 -3.80
N MET A 174 -26.47 6.54 -2.64
CA MET A 174 -25.04 6.83 -2.54
C MET A 174 -24.17 5.73 -3.16
N ALA A 175 -24.57 4.47 -3.03
CA ALA A 175 -23.87 3.35 -3.68
C ALA A 175 -23.93 3.45 -5.20
N LEU A 176 -25.04 3.87 -5.79
CA LEU A 176 -25.18 4.16 -7.22
C LEU A 176 -24.29 5.35 -7.67
N GLN A 177 -23.99 6.28 -6.77
CA GLN A 177 -23.04 7.37 -6.99
C GLN A 177 -21.59 6.98 -6.76
N GLY A 178 -21.32 5.71 -6.46
CA GLY A 178 -19.97 5.17 -6.29
C GLY A 178 -19.44 5.15 -4.85
N VAL A 179 -20.24 5.53 -3.86
CA VAL A 179 -19.90 5.44 -2.44
C VAL A 179 -20.26 4.07 -1.90
N ALA A 180 -19.28 3.22 -1.65
CA ALA A 180 -19.51 1.89 -1.07
C ALA A 180 -20.11 2.00 0.35
N LEU A 181 -20.99 1.07 0.72
CA LEU A 181 -21.58 1.02 2.07
C LEU A 181 -20.50 0.99 3.15
N ALA A 182 -19.48 0.17 2.95
CA ALA A 182 -18.35 0.06 3.88
C ALA A 182 -17.58 1.37 4.09
N ALA A 183 -17.63 2.32 3.14
CA ALA A 183 -16.97 3.61 3.23
C ALA A 183 -17.81 4.70 3.92
N ARG A 184 -18.91 4.31 4.58
CA ARG A 184 -19.84 5.21 5.28
C ARG A 184 -19.65 5.13 6.80
N PRO A 185 -18.97 6.10 7.42
CA PRO A 185 -18.76 6.13 8.86
C PRO A 185 -20.04 6.09 9.71
N ASP A 186 -21.12 6.69 9.22
CA ASP A 186 -22.42 6.70 9.89
C ASP A 186 -23.10 5.32 10.02
N LEU A 187 -22.63 4.33 9.24
CA LEU A 187 -23.07 2.94 9.33
C LEU A 187 -22.11 2.04 10.12
N TRP A 188 -20.94 2.54 10.55
CA TRP A 188 -19.97 1.72 11.25
C TRP A 188 -20.39 1.38 12.67
N GLN A 189 -19.88 0.25 13.12
CA GLN A 189 -19.88 -0.18 14.52
C GLN A 189 -18.63 -0.98 14.81
N PRO A 190 -18.25 -1.16 16.09
CA PRO A 190 -17.15 -2.06 16.46
C PRO A 190 -17.35 -3.45 15.84
N TYR A 191 -16.26 -4.07 15.42
CA TYR A 191 -16.29 -5.40 14.77
C TYR A 191 -17.03 -6.44 15.62
N GLU A 192 -16.80 -6.41 16.93
CA GLU A 192 -17.43 -7.31 17.90
C GLU A 192 -18.95 -7.27 17.88
N ALA A 193 -19.53 -6.11 17.65
CA ALA A 193 -20.99 -5.97 17.55
C ALA A 193 -21.57 -6.68 16.33
N GLY A 194 -20.78 -6.90 15.30
CA GLY A 194 -21.19 -7.65 14.09
C GLY A 194 -20.81 -9.13 14.09
N ARG A 195 -20.12 -9.63 15.14
CA ARG A 195 -19.57 -10.99 15.19
C ARG A 195 -20.55 -12.08 14.79
N ALA A 196 -21.76 -12.04 15.34
CA ALA A 196 -22.78 -13.03 15.04
C ALA A 196 -23.13 -13.10 13.55
N ARG A 197 -23.24 -11.94 12.89
CA ARG A 197 -23.51 -11.86 11.45
C ARG A 197 -22.33 -12.32 10.61
N VAL A 198 -21.10 -12.01 11.04
CA VAL A 198 -19.87 -12.52 10.40
C VAL A 198 -19.88 -14.04 10.40
N LEU A 199 -20.16 -14.67 11.56
CA LEU A 199 -20.20 -16.13 11.70
C LEU A 199 -21.35 -16.76 10.91
N GLN A 200 -22.51 -16.08 10.84
CA GLN A 200 -23.66 -16.54 10.05
C GLN A 200 -23.35 -16.52 8.54
N ALA A 201 -22.64 -15.51 8.05
CA ALA A 201 -22.28 -15.36 6.64
C ALA A 201 -21.08 -16.25 6.23
N ALA A 202 -20.27 -16.66 7.19
CA ALA A 202 -19.06 -17.42 6.95
C ALA A 202 -19.34 -18.82 6.42
N LYS A 203 -18.57 -19.25 5.43
CA LYS A 203 -18.66 -20.57 4.82
C LYS A 203 -17.50 -21.45 5.27
N PRO A 204 -17.69 -22.77 5.46
CA PRO A 204 -16.58 -23.67 5.81
C PRO A 204 -15.47 -23.66 4.76
N ALA A 205 -14.20 -23.54 5.18
CA ALA A 205 -13.07 -23.55 4.25
C ALA A 205 -12.92 -24.88 3.50
N ALA A 206 -13.46 -25.98 4.03
CA ALA A 206 -13.55 -27.24 3.31
C ALA A 206 -14.40 -27.14 2.03
N GLN A 207 -15.47 -26.31 2.00
CA GLN A 207 -16.26 -26.07 0.80
C GLN A 207 -15.45 -25.27 -0.26
N LEU A 208 -14.66 -24.28 0.19
CA LEU A 208 -13.77 -23.52 -0.69
C LEU A 208 -12.77 -24.48 -1.35
N LYS A 209 -12.16 -25.36 -0.57
CA LYS A 209 -11.21 -26.34 -1.05
C LYS A 209 -11.84 -27.32 -2.07
N ALA A 210 -13.08 -27.76 -1.83
CA ALA A 210 -13.82 -28.60 -2.77
C ALA A 210 -14.14 -27.86 -4.10
N ARG A 211 -14.55 -26.59 -4.00
CA ARG A 211 -14.84 -25.75 -5.17
C ARG A 211 -13.60 -25.42 -6.00
N PHE A 212 -12.47 -25.21 -5.36
CA PHE A 212 -11.20 -24.80 -5.98
C PHE A 212 -10.15 -25.90 -5.85
N GLY A 213 -10.43 -27.08 -6.42
CA GLY A 213 -9.57 -28.26 -6.31
C GLY A 213 -8.12 -28.03 -6.77
N ALA A 214 -7.91 -27.23 -7.81
CA ALA A 214 -6.57 -26.86 -8.30
C ALA A 214 -5.75 -26.05 -7.26
N GLN A 215 -6.40 -25.25 -6.41
CA GLN A 215 -5.80 -24.45 -5.36
C GLN A 215 -5.86 -25.13 -3.98
N ALA A 216 -6.36 -26.36 -3.87
CA ALA A 216 -6.56 -27.05 -2.61
C ALA A 216 -5.27 -27.16 -1.77
N ALA A 217 -4.15 -27.49 -2.41
CA ALA A 217 -2.84 -27.56 -1.75
C ALA A 217 -2.37 -26.19 -1.24
N GLU A 218 -2.68 -25.11 -1.97
CA GLU A 218 -2.36 -23.75 -1.59
C GLU A 218 -3.19 -23.29 -0.38
N ILE A 219 -4.50 -23.61 -0.38
CA ILE A 219 -5.39 -23.34 0.75
C ILE A 219 -4.85 -24.03 2.01
N ASP A 220 -4.48 -25.33 1.92
CA ASP A 220 -3.91 -26.06 3.05
C ASP A 220 -2.59 -25.44 3.52
N ARG A 221 -1.75 -24.98 2.60
CA ARG A 221 -0.47 -24.33 2.92
C ARG A 221 -0.68 -23.03 3.69
N VAL A 222 -1.58 -22.16 3.21
CA VAL A 222 -1.90 -20.87 3.84
C VAL A 222 -2.46 -21.11 5.25
N LEU A 223 -3.41 -22.01 5.40
CA LEU A 223 -4.01 -22.33 6.69
C LEU A 223 -2.99 -22.96 7.66
N LYS A 224 -2.15 -23.86 7.18
CA LYS A 224 -1.07 -24.47 8.00
C LYS A 224 -0.07 -23.42 8.50
N GLN A 225 0.28 -22.42 7.70
CA GLN A 225 1.14 -21.30 8.11
C GLN A 225 0.50 -20.47 9.23
N ALA A 226 -0.82 -20.37 9.23
CA ALA A 226 -1.60 -19.75 10.31
C ALA A 226 -1.89 -20.67 11.50
N GLY A 227 -1.35 -21.91 11.52
CA GLY A 227 -1.64 -22.89 12.56
C GLY A 227 -3.07 -23.42 12.52
N ARG A 228 -3.73 -23.40 11.36
CA ARG A 228 -5.12 -23.77 11.17
C ARG A 228 -5.28 -24.94 10.18
N ARG A 229 -6.48 -25.53 10.14
CA ARG A 229 -6.88 -26.60 9.21
C ARG A 229 -8.19 -26.21 8.52
N ALA A 230 -8.40 -26.67 7.28
CA ALA A 230 -9.58 -26.34 6.51
C ALA A 230 -10.90 -26.84 7.11
N ASP A 231 -10.88 -27.95 7.84
CA ASP A 231 -12.04 -28.52 8.54
C ASP A 231 -12.43 -27.74 9.81
N ALA A 232 -11.52 -26.92 10.34
CA ALA A 232 -11.70 -26.12 11.55
C ALA A 232 -11.60 -24.59 11.28
N THR A 233 -11.81 -24.18 10.02
CA THR A 233 -11.71 -22.79 9.61
C THR A 233 -12.87 -22.43 8.69
N ALA A 234 -13.34 -21.19 8.76
CA ALA A 234 -14.32 -20.63 7.84
C ALA A 234 -13.68 -19.56 6.94
N TYR A 235 -14.41 -19.10 5.93
CA TYR A 235 -13.94 -18.04 5.04
C TYR A 235 -15.05 -17.10 4.65
N LEU A 236 -14.65 -15.90 4.27
CA LEU A 236 -15.47 -14.90 3.60
C LEU A 236 -14.71 -14.31 2.41
N PRO A 237 -15.41 -13.93 1.33
CA PRO A 237 -14.82 -13.13 0.26
C PRO A 237 -14.34 -11.78 0.80
N MET A 238 -13.28 -11.25 0.22
CA MET A 238 -12.76 -9.92 0.54
C MET A 238 -12.56 -9.10 -0.73
N VAL A 239 -13.17 -7.93 -0.74
CA VAL A 239 -13.07 -6.96 -1.84
C VAL A 239 -11.95 -5.99 -1.54
N GLY A 240 -10.92 -6.01 -2.39
CA GLY A 240 -9.89 -4.99 -2.45
C GLY A 240 -10.23 -3.91 -3.49
N ARG A 241 -9.26 -3.05 -3.79
CA ARG A 241 -9.47 -1.97 -4.76
C ARG A 241 -9.51 -2.45 -6.21
N LYS A 242 -8.71 -3.45 -6.56
CA LYS A 242 -8.56 -3.98 -7.92
C LYS A 242 -8.73 -5.49 -8.00
N VAL A 243 -8.65 -6.18 -6.88
CA VAL A 243 -8.60 -7.64 -6.81
C VAL A 243 -9.48 -8.15 -5.69
N PHE A 244 -9.98 -9.36 -5.88
CA PHE A 244 -10.73 -10.09 -4.87
C PHE A 244 -9.81 -11.08 -4.18
N TRP A 245 -9.96 -11.20 -2.86
CA TRP A 245 -9.23 -12.12 -2.01
C TRP A 245 -10.19 -12.92 -1.15
N THR A 246 -9.67 -13.89 -0.46
CA THR A 246 -10.37 -14.66 0.58
C THR A 246 -9.77 -14.34 1.94
N ALA A 247 -10.62 -13.99 2.90
CA ALA A 247 -10.25 -13.89 4.31
C ALA A 247 -10.68 -15.19 5.03
N PHE A 248 -9.75 -15.87 5.66
CA PHE A 248 -10.03 -17.01 6.54
C PHE A 248 -10.29 -16.53 7.94
N ILE A 249 -11.31 -17.07 8.57
CA ILE A 249 -11.74 -16.66 9.91
C ILE A 249 -11.87 -17.85 10.84
N ASP A 250 -11.63 -17.60 12.11
CA ASP A 250 -11.93 -18.56 13.18
C ASP A 250 -13.44 -18.70 13.30
N PRO A 251 -14.02 -19.92 13.22
CA PRO A 251 -15.47 -20.14 13.24
C PRO A 251 -16.11 -19.93 14.62
N VAL A 252 -15.33 -19.65 15.66
CA VAL A 252 -15.81 -19.38 17.02
C VAL A 252 -15.65 -17.90 17.38
N THR A 253 -14.48 -17.34 17.12
CA THR A 253 -14.18 -15.95 17.51
C THR A 253 -14.49 -14.94 16.41
N ALA A 254 -14.71 -15.37 15.16
CA ALA A 254 -14.81 -14.56 13.95
C ALA A 254 -13.54 -13.76 13.62
N GLU A 255 -12.43 -13.99 14.32
CA GLU A 255 -11.16 -13.32 14.03
C GLU A 255 -10.62 -13.75 12.66
N VAL A 256 -10.07 -12.79 11.90
CA VAL A 256 -9.39 -13.09 10.65
C VAL A 256 -8.02 -13.69 10.97
N VAL A 257 -7.80 -14.92 10.51
CA VAL A 257 -6.58 -15.70 10.81
C VAL A 257 -5.61 -15.79 9.65
N ALA A 258 -6.09 -15.65 8.41
CA ALA A 258 -5.26 -15.68 7.22
C ALA A 258 -5.94 -15.01 6.03
N PHE A 259 -5.15 -14.72 5.01
CA PHE A 259 -5.63 -14.17 3.73
C PHE A 259 -5.02 -14.94 2.56
N MET A 260 -5.76 -15.06 1.46
CA MET A 260 -5.30 -15.71 0.25
C MET A 260 -5.75 -14.94 -1.00
N PRO A 261 -4.87 -14.77 -2.03
CA PRO A 261 -5.24 -14.16 -3.31
C PRO A 261 -6.09 -15.13 -4.16
N LEU A 262 -7.30 -15.39 -3.72
CA LEU A 262 -8.28 -16.24 -4.36
C LEU A 262 -9.63 -15.54 -4.36
N ASP A 263 -10.24 -15.39 -5.55
CA ASP A 263 -11.60 -14.89 -5.67
C ASP A 263 -12.57 -16.01 -5.29
N SER A 264 -13.23 -15.84 -4.15
CA SER A 264 -14.16 -16.82 -3.56
C SER A 264 -15.65 -16.42 -3.67
N PHE A 265 -15.98 -15.42 -4.49
CA PHE A 265 -17.37 -15.07 -4.79
C PHE A 265 -18.12 -16.13 -5.57
#